data_65e947313dabec7653cf986c1c74ad58
#
_entry.id   65e947313dabec7653cf986c1c74ad58
#
_cell.length_a   1.000
_cell.length_b   1.000
_cell.length_c   1.000
_cell.angle_alpha   90.00
_cell.angle_beta   90.00
_cell.angle_gamma   90.00
#
_symmetry.space_group_name_H-M   'P 1'
#
loop_
_entity.id
_entity.type
_entity.pdbx_description
1 polymer ?
#
loop_
_entity_poly.entity_id
_entity_poly.type
_entity_poly.pdbx_seq_one_letter_code
_entity_poly.pdbx_strand_id
1 'polypeptide(L)'
;MLRIYCILLILFSATALAKWEGGYLSEDGKMSLYYDNESIDINYPRFRIWSLMDFNSPINNNINSAKILTEYNCEKSQRRVAHMISYSENMGQGKIISEATASQDWGTFVRNEGSSSTNVFNTICGKE
;
A
#
# COMPACT_ATOMS: atom_id res chain seq x y z
N MET A 1 -34.16 -5.59 47.70
CA MET A 1 -33.51 -6.43 46.69
C MET A 1 -32.92 -5.51 45.62
N LEU A 2 -31.64 -5.38 45.64
CA LEU A 2 -30.94 -4.55 44.66
C LEU A 2 -30.64 -5.41 43.42
N ARG A 3 -31.33 -5.15 42.30
CA ARG A 3 -31.06 -5.81 41.02
C ARG A 3 -29.91 -5.08 40.36
N ILE A 4 -28.74 -5.68 40.44
CA ILE A 4 -27.53 -5.23 39.68
C ILE A 4 -27.72 -5.63 38.24
N TYR A 5 -28.04 -4.67 37.39
CA TYR A 5 -27.96 -4.84 35.94
C TYR A 5 -26.49 -4.72 35.54
N CYS A 6 -25.84 -5.84 35.27
CA CYS A 6 -24.56 -5.85 34.56
C CYS A 6 -24.81 -5.43 33.12
N ILE A 7 -24.54 -4.17 32.82
CA ILE A 7 -24.46 -3.69 31.43
C ILE A 7 -23.14 -4.21 30.87
N LEU A 8 -23.25 -5.26 30.05
CA LEU A 8 -22.12 -5.80 29.28
C LEU A 8 -21.79 -4.80 28.19
N LEU A 9 -20.82 -3.91 28.43
CA LEU A 9 -20.24 -3.05 27.41
C LEU A 9 -19.44 -3.92 26.45
N ILE A 10 -20.07 -4.32 25.34
CA ILE A 10 -19.39 -4.93 24.21
C ILE A 10 -18.58 -3.82 23.54
N LEU A 11 -17.27 -3.77 23.85
CA LEU A 11 -16.32 -2.94 23.13
C LEU A 11 -16.19 -3.53 21.72
N PHE A 12 -16.94 -3.00 20.78
CA PHE A 12 -16.68 -3.20 19.37
C PHE A 12 -15.33 -2.52 19.05
N SER A 13 -14.27 -3.30 19.05
CA SER A 13 -13.01 -2.87 18.47
C SER A 13 -13.24 -2.75 16.96
N ALA A 14 -13.57 -1.55 16.50
CA ALA A 14 -13.54 -1.25 15.08
C ALA A 14 -12.06 -1.36 14.63
N THR A 15 -11.70 -2.50 14.05
CA THR A 15 -10.43 -2.60 13.34
C THR A 15 -10.51 -1.64 12.16
N ALA A 16 -9.73 -0.55 12.23
CA ALA A 16 -9.58 0.34 11.09
C ALA A 16 -8.87 -0.45 9.97
N LEU A 17 -9.64 -0.99 9.04
CA LEU A 17 -9.13 -1.59 7.82
C LEU A 17 -8.59 -0.45 6.96
N ALA A 18 -7.32 -0.56 6.52
CA ALA A 18 -6.77 0.34 5.52
C ALA A 18 -7.70 0.35 4.29
N LYS A 19 -8.04 1.54 3.82
CA LYS A 19 -8.94 1.71 2.68
C LYS A 19 -8.15 1.59 1.39
N TRP A 20 -8.09 0.38 0.85
CA TRP A 20 -7.43 0.11 -0.41
C TRP A 20 -8.32 0.51 -1.59
N GLU A 21 -7.78 1.34 -2.46
CA GLU A 21 -8.45 1.81 -3.67
C GLU A 21 -7.66 1.39 -4.91
N GLY A 22 -8.34 1.23 -6.03
CA GLY A 22 -7.76 0.88 -7.32
C GLY A 22 -8.09 -0.54 -7.75
N GLY A 23 -7.23 -1.51 -7.43
CA GLY A 23 -7.35 -2.88 -7.93
C GLY A 23 -6.94 -2.99 -9.39
N TYR A 24 -5.89 -2.29 -9.77
CA TYR A 24 -5.35 -2.30 -11.13
C TYR A 24 -4.62 -3.60 -11.38
N LEU A 25 -5.07 -4.32 -12.41
CA LEU A 25 -4.48 -5.59 -12.79
C LEU A 25 -3.16 -5.34 -13.54
N SER A 26 -2.12 -6.12 -13.22
CA SER A 26 -0.86 -6.12 -13.98
C SER A 26 -1.08 -6.66 -15.40
N GLU A 27 -0.18 -6.35 -16.35
CA GLU A 27 -0.29 -6.78 -17.74
C GLU A 27 -0.38 -8.31 -17.89
N ASP A 28 0.35 -9.05 -17.06
CA ASP A 28 0.34 -10.51 -17.05
C ASP A 28 -0.85 -11.11 -16.27
N GLY A 29 -1.67 -10.29 -15.63
CA GLY A 29 -2.83 -10.70 -14.86
C GLY A 29 -2.52 -11.39 -13.53
N LYS A 30 -1.26 -11.41 -13.09
CA LYS A 30 -0.82 -12.14 -11.89
C LYS A 30 -0.93 -11.38 -10.59
N MET A 31 -1.08 -10.07 -10.66
CA MET A 31 -1.08 -9.18 -9.50
C MET A 31 -2.10 -8.07 -9.68
N SER A 32 -2.77 -7.71 -8.59
CA SER A 32 -3.58 -6.50 -8.49
C SER A 32 -2.89 -5.48 -7.60
N LEU A 33 -2.90 -4.22 -8.00
CA LEU A 33 -2.26 -3.11 -7.28
C LEU A 33 -3.33 -2.17 -6.72
N TYR A 34 -3.22 -1.90 -5.43
CA TYR A 34 -4.10 -0.98 -4.70
C TYR A 34 -3.28 0.13 -4.07
N TYR A 35 -3.91 1.27 -3.81
CA TYR A 35 -3.33 2.40 -3.10
C TYR A 35 -4.17 2.80 -1.89
N ASP A 36 -3.50 3.24 -0.85
CA ASP A 36 -4.13 3.89 0.29
C ASP A 36 -4.00 5.40 0.14
N ASN A 37 -5.02 6.03 -0.42
CA ASN A 37 -5.02 7.47 -0.65
C ASN A 37 -5.04 8.29 0.64
N GLU A 38 -5.48 7.72 1.75
CA GLU A 38 -5.44 8.37 3.07
C GLU A 38 -4.02 8.39 3.66
N SER A 39 -3.12 7.53 3.17
CA SER A 39 -1.73 7.46 3.63
C SER A 39 -0.80 8.47 2.97
N ILE A 40 -1.29 9.24 1.99
CA ILE A 40 -0.46 10.18 1.25
C ILE A 40 0.12 11.23 2.17
N ASP A 41 1.45 11.29 2.23
CA ASP A 41 2.20 12.30 2.96
C ASP A 41 3.03 13.13 1.98
N ILE A 42 2.68 14.40 1.84
CA ILE A 42 3.28 15.32 0.86
C ILE A 42 4.20 16.29 1.57
N ASN A 43 5.47 16.25 1.19
CA ASN A 43 6.48 17.23 1.54
C ASN A 43 7.22 17.63 0.25
N TYR A 44 6.57 18.49 -0.54
CA TYR A 44 7.03 18.85 -1.88
C TYR A 44 8.53 19.23 -1.91
N PRO A 45 9.32 18.72 -2.86
CA PRO A 45 8.93 17.98 -4.08
C PRO A 45 8.69 16.47 -3.90
N ARG A 46 8.67 15.97 -2.67
CA ARG A 46 8.51 14.54 -2.36
C ARG A 46 7.13 14.24 -1.84
N PHE A 47 6.68 13.02 -2.09
CA PHE A 47 5.51 12.44 -1.42
C PHE A 47 5.71 10.94 -1.20
N ARG A 48 4.99 10.41 -0.21
CA ARG A 48 4.96 8.99 0.14
C ARG A 48 3.54 8.47 0.05
N ILE A 49 3.41 7.22 -0.38
CA ILE A 49 2.12 6.53 -0.41
C ILE A 49 2.33 5.04 -0.14
N TRP A 50 1.43 4.46 0.66
CA TRP A 50 1.33 3.01 0.80
C TRP A 50 0.57 2.42 -0.36
N SER A 51 1.09 1.33 -0.92
CA SER A 51 0.43 0.48 -1.91
C SER A 51 0.39 -0.96 -1.44
N LEU A 52 -0.53 -1.72 -1.99
CA LEU A 52 -0.69 -3.14 -1.73
C LEU A 52 -0.60 -3.89 -3.06
N MET A 53 0.32 -4.83 -3.14
CA MET A 53 0.38 -5.82 -4.21
C MET A 53 -0.31 -7.08 -3.72
N ASP A 54 -1.36 -7.50 -4.43
CA ASP A 54 -2.11 -8.71 -4.12
C ASP A 54 -1.92 -9.73 -5.24
N PHE A 55 -1.39 -10.90 -4.89
CA PHE A 55 -0.99 -11.91 -5.87
C PHE A 55 -2.09 -12.95 -6.06
N ASN A 56 -2.34 -13.33 -7.32
CA ASN A 56 -3.31 -14.38 -7.65
C ASN A 56 -2.84 -15.78 -7.24
N SER A 57 -1.53 -15.98 -7.23
CA SER A 57 -0.88 -17.20 -6.75
C SER A 57 0.28 -16.84 -5.85
N PRO A 58 0.57 -17.62 -4.81
CA PRO A 58 1.67 -17.34 -3.91
C PRO A 58 3.01 -17.22 -4.66
N ILE A 59 3.80 -16.23 -4.26
CA ILE A 59 5.20 -16.10 -4.69
C ILE A 59 6.11 -16.46 -3.51
N ASN A 60 7.35 -16.78 -3.79
CA ASN A 60 8.43 -17.04 -2.83
C ASN A 60 7.98 -17.33 -1.38
N ASN A 61 8.08 -18.57 -0.92
CA ASN A 61 7.73 -18.97 0.46
C ASN A 61 6.29 -18.60 0.88
N ASN A 62 5.33 -18.76 0.00
CA ASN A 62 3.91 -18.53 0.29
C ASN A 62 3.54 -17.07 0.61
N ILE A 63 4.17 -16.12 -0.04
CA ILE A 63 3.76 -14.72 0.00
C ILE A 63 2.56 -14.51 -0.92
N ASN A 64 1.43 -14.09 -0.35
CA ASN A 64 0.19 -13.82 -1.10
C ASN A 64 -0.06 -12.33 -1.30
N SER A 65 0.54 -11.48 -0.52
CA SER A 65 0.45 -10.02 -0.67
C SER A 65 1.64 -9.31 -0.05
N ALA A 66 1.85 -8.05 -0.46
CA ALA A 66 2.88 -7.20 0.12
C ALA A 66 2.41 -5.74 0.18
N LYS A 67 2.68 -5.07 1.30
CA LYS A 67 2.52 -3.62 1.45
C LYS A 67 3.86 -2.95 1.17
N ILE A 68 3.83 -1.88 0.41
CA ILE A 68 5.03 -1.15 0.00
C ILE A 68 4.81 0.34 0.24
N LEU A 69 5.72 0.95 0.99
CA LEU A 69 5.81 2.40 1.10
C LEU A 69 6.77 2.91 0.03
N THR A 70 6.24 3.65 -0.92
CA THR A 70 7.03 4.24 -2.00
C THR A 70 7.14 5.75 -1.80
N GLU A 71 8.35 6.28 -1.98
CA GLU A 71 8.62 7.71 -1.99
C GLU A 71 8.92 8.16 -3.41
N TYR A 72 8.28 9.24 -3.84
CA TYR A 72 8.43 9.84 -5.16
C TYR A 72 9.01 11.25 -5.05
N ASN A 73 9.74 11.66 -6.06
CA ASN A 73 10.20 13.04 -6.24
C ASN A 73 9.57 13.61 -7.51
N CYS A 74 8.70 14.60 -7.34
CA CYS A 74 7.97 15.23 -8.45
C CYS A 74 8.87 16.00 -9.42
N GLU A 75 9.90 16.67 -8.92
CA GLU A 75 10.78 17.48 -9.76
C GLU A 75 11.75 16.64 -10.59
N LYS A 76 12.29 15.58 -9.97
CA LYS A 76 13.32 14.73 -10.58
C LYS A 76 12.77 13.49 -11.29
N SER A 77 11.47 13.25 -11.22
CA SER A 77 10.84 12.02 -11.72
C SER A 77 11.59 10.77 -11.25
N GLN A 78 11.74 10.65 -9.94
CA GLN A 78 12.41 9.55 -9.27
C GLN A 78 11.52 8.90 -8.25
N ARG A 79 11.79 7.64 -7.94
CA ARG A 79 11.14 6.90 -6.86
C ARG A 79 12.12 6.01 -6.13
N ARG A 80 11.77 5.65 -4.90
CA ARG A 80 12.44 4.61 -4.13
C ARG A 80 11.46 3.89 -3.21
N VAL A 81 11.73 2.65 -2.89
CA VAL A 81 10.99 1.91 -1.86
C VAL A 81 11.58 2.26 -0.51
N ALA A 82 10.74 2.76 0.40
CA ALA A 82 11.14 3.11 1.75
C ALA A 82 10.90 1.96 2.74
N HIS A 83 9.84 1.18 2.54
CA HIS A 83 9.49 0.05 3.41
C HIS A 83 8.70 -1.01 2.65
N MET A 84 8.87 -2.28 3.04
CA MET A 84 8.13 -3.40 2.44
C MET A 84 7.78 -4.43 3.52
N ILE A 85 6.53 -4.90 3.49
CA ILE A 85 6.03 -5.94 4.39
C ILE A 85 5.33 -7.01 3.55
N SER A 86 5.76 -8.26 3.69
CA SER A 86 5.16 -9.40 2.98
C SER A 86 4.28 -10.22 3.90
N TYR A 87 3.12 -10.65 3.40
CA TYR A 87 2.08 -11.34 4.18
C TYR A 87 1.77 -12.72 3.62
N SER A 88 1.36 -13.62 4.52
CA SER A 88 0.99 -15.00 4.18
C SER A 88 -0.37 -15.14 3.47
N GLU A 89 -1.24 -14.15 3.62
CA GLU A 89 -2.58 -14.15 3.01
C GLU A 89 -2.75 -12.95 2.07
N ASN A 90 -3.82 -13.00 1.28
CA ASN A 90 -4.17 -11.92 0.37
C ASN A 90 -4.56 -10.64 1.14
N MET A 91 -4.54 -9.52 0.46
CA MET A 91 -4.99 -8.21 0.95
C MET A 91 -4.28 -7.73 2.24
N GLY A 92 -3.01 -8.08 2.41
CA GLY A 92 -2.22 -7.66 3.58
C GLY A 92 -2.67 -8.30 4.89
N GLN A 93 -3.23 -9.49 4.82
CA GLN A 93 -3.71 -10.24 5.98
C GLN A 93 -2.77 -11.41 6.33
N GLY A 94 -3.04 -12.05 7.45
CA GLY A 94 -2.27 -13.19 7.93
C GLY A 94 -0.97 -12.82 8.61
N LYS A 95 -0.01 -13.74 8.58
CA LYS A 95 1.30 -13.57 9.21
C LYS A 95 2.21 -12.69 8.37
N ILE A 96 3.01 -11.87 9.02
CA ILE A 96 4.14 -11.20 8.37
C ILE A 96 5.22 -12.25 8.10
N ILE A 97 5.55 -12.42 6.81
CA ILE A 97 6.61 -13.35 6.37
C ILE A 97 7.95 -12.64 6.38
N SER A 98 7.98 -11.39 5.91
CA SER A 98 9.19 -10.57 5.90
C SER A 98 8.85 -9.10 6.03
N GLU A 99 9.76 -8.35 6.61
CA GLU A 99 9.66 -6.90 6.75
C GLU A 99 11.06 -6.30 6.58
N ALA A 100 11.15 -5.30 5.71
CA ALA A 100 12.40 -4.61 5.44
C ALA A 100 12.17 -3.11 5.33
N THR A 101 12.99 -2.34 6.03
CA THR A 101 13.15 -0.92 5.79
C THR A 101 14.24 -0.76 4.73
N ALA A 102 13.84 -0.46 3.52
CA ALA A 102 14.78 -0.30 2.42
C ALA A 102 15.09 1.18 2.26
N SER A 103 16.32 1.59 2.53
CA SER A 103 16.85 2.82 1.95
C SER A 103 17.45 2.47 0.62
N GLN A 104 16.61 2.23 -0.38
CA GLN A 104 17.08 2.09 -1.74
C GLN A 104 17.46 3.47 -2.29
N ASP A 105 18.51 3.50 -3.11
CA ASP A 105 18.86 4.70 -3.84
C ASP A 105 17.71 5.11 -4.77
N TRP A 106 17.59 6.40 -5.00
CA TRP A 106 16.63 6.93 -5.95
C TRP A 106 16.86 6.36 -7.35
N GLY A 107 15.80 5.76 -7.91
CA GLY A 107 15.78 5.28 -9.29
C GLY A 107 14.95 6.19 -10.18
N THR A 108 15.26 6.18 -11.47
CA THR A 108 14.46 6.90 -12.45
C THR A 108 13.04 6.32 -12.51
N PHE A 109 12.05 7.18 -12.42
CA PHE A 109 10.65 6.83 -12.62
C PHE A 109 10.23 7.18 -14.04
N VAL A 110 9.98 6.15 -14.85
CA VAL A 110 9.50 6.33 -16.23
C VAL A 110 7.97 6.40 -16.19
N ARG A 111 7.42 7.50 -16.69
CA ARG A 111 5.96 7.67 -16.80
C ARG A 111 5.47 6.91 -18.03
N ASN A 112 4.75 5.83 -17.80
CA ASN A 112 4.08 5.06 -18.85
C ASN A 112 2.59 5.38 -18.83
N GLU A 113 2.02 5.85 -19.93
CA GLU A 113 0.59 6.09 -20.04
C GLU A 113 -0.19 4.82 -19.69
N GLY A 114 -1.24 4.99 -18.87
CA GLY A 114 -2.10 3.90 -18.44
C GLY A 114 -1.56 3.06 -17.28
N SER A 115 -0.33 3.27 -16.81
CA SER A 115 0.13 2.59 -15.61
C SER A 115 -0.48 3.22 -14.35
N SER A 116 -0.81 2.39 -13.36
CA SER A 116 -1.35 2.85 -12.09
C SER A 116 -0.40 3.78 -11.33
N SER A 117 0.90 3.48 -11.37
CA SER A 117 1.93 4.32 -10.72
C SER A 117 2.02 5.70 -11.37
N THR A 118 1.93 5.79 -12.69
CA THR A 118 1.92 7.06 -13.42
C THR A 118 0.66 7.87 -13.09
N ASN A 119 -0.48 7.23 -12.98
CA ASN A 119 -1.73 7.89 -12.61
C ASN A 119 -1.64 8.52 -11.21
N VAL A 120 -1.12 7.81 -10.25
CA VAL A 120 -0.89 8.33 -8.88
C VAL A 120 0.09 9.49 -8.90
N PHE A 121 1.23 9.33 -9.57
CA PHE A 121 2.25 10.36 -9.69
C PHE A 121 1.68 11.65 -10.30
N ASN A 122 0.97 11.55 -11.42
CA ASN A 122 0.38 12.70 -12.11
C ASN A 122 -0.72 13.37 -11.28
N THR A 123 -1.50 12.60 -10.55
CA THR A 123 -2.55 13.14 -9.67
C THR A 123 -1.97 14.01 -8.57
N ILE A 124 -0.87 13.57 -7.96
CA ILE A 124 -0.23 14.29 -6.83
C ILE A 124 0.69 15.39 -7.31
N CYS A 125 1.53 15.10 -8.31
CA CYS A 125 2.54 16.05 -8.81
C CYS A 125 1.99 17.07 -9.81
N GLY A 126 0.76 16.85 -10.30
CA GLY A 126 0.19 17.61 -11.40
C GLY A 126 0.56 17.03 -12.75
N LYS A 127 -0.30 17.28 -13.73
CA LYS A 127 -0.04 16.95 -15.13
C LYS A 127 0.69 18.13 -15.77
N GLU A 128 1.83 17.86 -16.33
CA GLU A 128 2.42 18.73 -17.34
C GLU A 128 1.95 18.30 -18.72
#